data_e67da632f54e5e3144154a79a33881f4
#
_entry.id   e67da632f54e5e3144154a79a33881f4
#
_cell.length_a   1.000
_cell.length_b   1.000
_cell.length_c   1.000
_cell.angle_alpha   90.00
_cell.angle_beta   90.00
_cell.angle_gamma   90.00
#
_symmetry.space_group_name_H-M   'P 1'
#
loop_
_entity.id
_entity.type
_entity.pdbx_description
1 polymer ?
#
loop_
_entity_poly.entity_id
_entity_poly.type
_entity_poly.pdbx_seq_one_letter_code
_entity_poly.pdbx_strand_id
1 'polypeptide(L)'
;MITGPTSGLGTGFARRYAIDGHDLVLAARDVERLERLAAELHDEAGASVEVLPADLAIAADRAKVADRLASGVRILVNNAGFGTSGEFWTADFQSLQSQLDVNVTAVMQLTHAALPPMLEAGTGTVINVASVAGLLPGRGSTYSASKAWVIAFSEGLANGLGGTGVGVHALCPGFVRTEFHERAGIDMAGTPSFLWLDVADVVRDCLADVAKDHVVIVPGLQYKVLTTGGRMVPRNLVRAMTKVVRRGRGRT
;
A
#
# COMPACT_ATOMS: atom_id res chain seq x y z
N MET A 1 7.88 -10.31 -4.53
CA MET A 1 6.96 -10.66 -3.39
C MET A 1 5.88 -9.61 -3.27
N ILE A 2 4.64 -10.02 -2.93
CA ILE A 2 3.49 -9.12 -2.72
C ILE A 2 2.83 -9.46 -1.39
N THR A 3 2.65 -8.47 -0.51
CA THR A 3 1.91 -8.64 0.74
C THR A 3 0.43 -8.23 0.58
N GLY A 4 -0.50 -8.98 1.21
CA GLY A 4 -1.93 -8.74 1.09
C GLY A 4 -2.50 -8.91 -0.32
N PRO A 5 -2.10 -9.98 -1.09
CA PRO A 5 -2.50 -10.15 -2.48
C PRO A 5 -3.93 -10.69 -2.65
N THR A 6 -4.62 -11.06 -1.57
CA THR A 6 -5.91 -11.76 -1.59
C THR A 6 -7.10 -10.88 -1.95
N SER A 7 -6.91 -9.60 -2.18
CA SER A 7 -7.95 -8.66 -2.63
C SER A 7 -7.38 -7.36 -3.20
N GLY A 8 -8.19 -6.65 -3.97
CA GLY A 8 -7.93 -5.28 -4.40
C GLY A 8 -6.63 -5.08 -5.16
N LEU A 9 -5.84 -4.08 -4.75
CA LEU A 9 -4.60 -3.74 -5.44
C LEU A 9 -3.58 -4.87 -5.42
N GLY A 10 -3.49 -5.63 -4.31
CA GLY A 10 -2.57 -6.74 -4.21
C GLY A 10 -2.83 -7.84 -5.24
N THR A 11 -4.11 -8.19 -5.47
CA THR A 11 -4.50 -9.11 -6.55
C THR A 11 -4.18 -8.52 -7.93
N GLY A 12 -4.43 -7.22 -8.11
CA GLY A 12 -4.10 -6.53 -9.36
C GLY A 12 -2.61 -6.56 -9.68
N PHE A 13 -1.75 -6.31 -8.69
CA PHE A 13 -0.29 -6.45 -8.86
C PHE A 13 0.12 -7.90 -9.13
N ALA A 14 -0.46 -8.88 -8.43
CA ALA A 14 -0.14 -10.28 -8.63
C ALA A 14 -0.47 -10.74 -10.06
N ARG A 15 -1.66 -10.44 -10.57
CA ARG A 15 -2.05 -10.75 -11.96
C ARG A 15 -1.16 -10.05 -12.98
N ARG A 16 -0.87 -8.76 -12.76
CA ARG A 16 -0.04 -8.01 -13.67
C ARG A 16 1.38 -8.59 -13.76
N TYR A 17 2.02 -8.85 -12.62
CA TYR A 17 3.36 -9.41 -12.62
C TYR A 17 3.40 -10.85 -13.14
N ALA A 18 2.37 -11.66 -12.92
CA ALA A 18 2.25 -12.99 -13.53
C ALA A 18 2.20 -12.91 -15.08
N ILE A 19 1.37 -12.00 -15.62
CA ILE A 19 1.28 -11.75 -17.07
C ILE A 19 2.61 -11.23 -17.63
N ASP A 20 3.34 -10.42 -16.86
CA ASP A 20 4.67 -9.92 -17.26
C ASP A 20 5.78 -11.00 -17.14
N GLY A 21 5.43 -12.25 -16.78
CA GLY A 21 6.34 -13.41 -16.74
C GLY A 21 7.16 -13.54 -15.46
N HIS A 22 6.72 -12.95 -14.36
CA HIS A 22 7.39 -13.08 -13.07
C HIS A 22 6.83 -14.25 -12.25
N ASP A 23 7.73 -15.01 -11.61
CA ASP A 23 7.39 -15.88 -10.50
C ASP A 23 7.06 -15.04 -9.26
N LEU A 24 6.13 -15.52 -8.43
CA LEU A 24 5.56 -14.75 -7.35
C LEU A 24 5.74 -15.41 -5.99
N VAL A 25 5.94 -14.57 -4.96
CA VAL A 25 5.77 -14.96 -3.56
C VAL A 25 4.62 -14.13 -3.00
N LEU A 26 3.56 -14.79 -2.54
CA LEU A 26 2.33 -14.16 -2.06
C LEU A 26 2.19 -14.36 -0.56
N ALA A 27 2.21 -13.26 0.22
CA ALA A 27 2.13 -13.28 1.67
C ALA A 27 0.81 -12.67 2.18
N ALA A 28 -0.02 -13.47 2.86
CA ALA A 28 -1.24 -13.03 3.55
C ALA A 28 -1.69 -14.06 4.60
N ARG A 29 -2.73 -13.70 5.37
CA ARG A 29 -3.28 -14.56 6.45
C ARG A 29 -4.17 -15.68 5.94
N ASP A 30 -4.96 -15.40 4.92
CA ASP A 30 -5.98 -16.28 4.39
C ASP A 30 -5.37 -17.27 3.40
N VAL A 31 -5.07 -18.46 3.89
CA VAL A 31 -4.40 -19.53 3.13
C VAL A 31 -5.25 -19.97 1.94
N GLU A 32 -6.55 -20.16 2.15
CA GLU A 32 -7.45 -20.64 1.09
C GLU A 32 -7.54 -19.64 -0.07
N ARG A 33 -7.60 -18.34 0.24
CA ARG A 33 -7.57 -17.29 -0.81
C ARG A 33 -6.20 -17.20 -1.49
N LEU A 34 -5.10 -17.44 -0.77
CA LEU A 34 -3.76 -17.47 -1.36
C LEU A 34 -3.61 -18.63 -2.34
N GLU A 35 -4.00 -19.85 -1.92
CA GLU A 35 -3.90 -21.05 -2.76
C GLU A 35 -4.79 -20.93 -4.00
N ARG A 36 -6.00 -20.40 -3.86
CA ARG A 36 -6.89 -20.14 -4.99
C ARG A 36 -6.27 -19.15 -5.98
N LEU A 37 -5.74 -18.03 -5.47
CA LEU A 37 -5.07 -17.04 -6.33
C LEU A 37 -3.84 -17.64 -7.01
N ALA A 38 -3.06 -18.46 -6.31
CA ALA A 38 -1.90 -19.14 -6.88
C ALA A 38 -2.30 -20.05 -8.05
N ALA A 39 -3.37 -20.84 -7.90
CA ALA A 39 -3.91 -21.67 -8.97
C ALA A 39 -4.40 -20.82 -10.16
N GLU A 40 -5.17 -19.76 -9.92
CA GLU A 40 -5.62 -18.85 -10.95
C GLU A 40 -4.44 -18.25 -11.75
N LEU A 41 -3.40 -17.78 -11.06
CA LEU A 41 -2.23 -17.17 -11.71
C LEU A 41 -1.40 -18.20 -12.51
N HIS A 42 -1.35 -19.45 -12.04
CA HIS A 42 -0.75 -20.54 -12.78
C HIS A 42 -1.53 -20.83 -14.07
N ASP A 43 -2.85 -20.95 -13.96
CA ASP A 43 -3.72 -21.27 -15.09
C ASP A 43 -3.78 -20.12 -16.12
N GLU A 44 -3.82 -18.86 -15.66
CA GLU A 44 -3.93 -17.67 -16.52
C GLU A 44 -2.62 -17.29 -17.22
N ALA A 45 -1.47 -17.48 -16.54
CA ALA A 45 -0.19 -16.95 -17.01
C ALA A 45 0.99 -17.92 -16.90
N GLY A 46 0.80 -19.15 -16.43
CA GLY A 46 1.88 -20.11 -16.22
C GLY A 46 2.86 -19.73 -15.10
N ALA A 47 2.49 -18.78 -14.23
CA ALA A 47 3.37 -18.29 -13.19
C ALA A 47 3.61 -19.34 -12.10
N SER A 48 4.86 -19.44 -11.61
CA SER A 48 5.18 -20.19 -10.40
C SER A 48 4.86 -19.30 -9.19
N VAL A 49 4.08 -19.82 -8.24
CA VAL A 49 3.62 -19.04 -7.08
C VAL A 49 3.95 -19.75 -5.77
N GLU A 50 4.80 -19.13 -4.98
CA GLU A 50 5.06 -19.53 -3.59
C GLU A 50 4.03 -18.87 -2.67
N VAL A 51 3.28 -19.68 -1.92
CA VAL A 51 2.31 -19.22 -0.92
C VAL A 51 3.00 -19.14 0.44
N LEU A 52 2.97 -17.97 1.07
CA LEU A 52 3.59 -17.70 2.37
C LEU A 52 2.55 -17.19 3.38
N PRO A 53 1.89 -18.08 4.15
CA PRO A 53 0.93 -17.68 5.16
C PRO A 53 1.61 -16.87 6.28
N ALA A 54 1.12 -15.63 6.51
CA ALA A 54 1.65 -14.75 7.54
C ALA A 54 0.64 -13.68 7.95
N ASP A 55 0.50 -13.44 9.26
CA ASP A 55 -0.15 -12.26 9.80
C ASP A 55 0.90 -11.19 10.13
N LEU A 56 0.93 -10.14 9.34
CA LEU A 56 1.91 -9.06 9.52
C LEU A 56 1.69 -8.21 10.79
N ALA A 57 0.60 -8.39 11.53
CA ALA A 57 0.46 -7.86 12.88
C ALA A 57 1.31 -8.63 13.90
N ILE A 58 1.69 -9.88 13.59
CA ILE A 58 2.45 -10.77 14.48
C ILE A 58 3.94 -10.69 14.16
N ALA A 59 4.77 -10.36 15.16
CA ALA A 59 6.22 -10.17 14.96
C ALA A 59 6.92 -11.41 14.39
N ALA A 60 6.56 -12.62 14.87
CA ALA A 60 7.14 -13.88 14.39
C ALA A 60 6.82 -14.14 12.91
N ASP A 61 5.61 -13.81 12.46
CA ASP A 61 5.23 -13.97 11.06
C ASP A 61 5.91 -12.92 10.17
N ARG A 62 6.04 -11.66 10.65
CA ARG A 62 6.86 -10.65 9.95
C ARG A 62 8.31 -11.11 9.79
N ALA A 63 8.89 -11.78 10.81
CA ALA A 63 10.24 -12.31 10.72
C ALA A 63 10.36 -13.38 9.62
N LYS A 64 9.42 -14.33 9.53
CA LYS A 64 9.39 -15.34 8.44
C LYS A 64 9.37 -14.69 7.06
N VAL A 65 8.55 -13.65 6.87
CA VAL A 65 8.49 -12.94 5.59
C VAL A 65 9.79 -12.18 5.31
N ALA A 66 10.38 -11.58 6.33
CA ALA A 66 11.68 -10.89 6.23
C ALA A 66 12.81 -11.87 5.87
N ASP A 67 12.86 -13.05 6.49
CA ASP A 67 13.85 -14.11 6.18
C ASP A 67 13.72 -14.57 4.72
N ARG A 68 12.47 -14.72 4.23
CA ARG A 68 12.23 -15.05 2.82
C ARG A 68 12.68 -13.94 1.87
N LEU A 69 12.53 -12.66 2.24
CA LEU A 69 13.00 -11.51 1.48
C LEU A 69 14.54 -11.45 1.44
N ALA A 70 15.20 -11.77 2.54
CA ALA A 70 16.67 -11.83 2.62
C ALA A 70 17.29 -12.87 1.66
N SER A 71 16.51 -13.89 1.25
CA SER A 71 16.93 -14.84 0.19
C SER A 71 16.89 -14.25 -1.22
N GLY A 72 16.46 -13.00 -1.37
CA GLY A 72 16.43 -12.24 -2.62
C GLY A 72 15.07 -12.24 -3.33
N VAL A 73 14.66 -11.04 -3.70
CA VAL A 73 13.54 -10.76 -4.63
C VAL A 73 13.90 -9.54 -5.47
N ARG A 74 13.45 -9.49 -6.72
CA ARG A 74 13.65 -8.30 -7.56
C ARG A 74 12.64 -7.18 -7.26
N ILE A 75 11.43 -7.57 -6.84
CA ILE A 75 10.33 -6.62 -6.61
C ILE A 75 9.66 -6.96 -5.29
N LEU A 76 9.52 -5.97 -4.42
CA LEU A 76 8.70 -6.03 -3.21
C LEU A 76 7.53 -5.05 -3.32
N VAL A 77 6.31 -5.55 -3.20
CA VAL A 77 5.11 -4.74 -3.07
C VAL A 77 4.58 -4.86 -1.64
N ASN A 78 4.85 -3.88 -0.81
CA ASN A 78 4.27 -3.73 0.52
C ASN A 78 2.85 -3.17 0.37
N ASN A 79 1.90 -4.06 0.05
CA ASN A 79 0.51 -3.68 -0.18
C ASN A 79 -0.41 -3.96 1.02
N ALA A 80 -0.07 -4.92 1.88
CA ALA A 80 -0.87 -5.21 3.06
C ALA A 80 -1.09 -3.95 3.90
N GLY A 81 -2.34 -3.74 4.31
CA GLY A 81 -2.72 -2.59 5.13
C GLY A 81 -4.22 -2.54 5.35
N PHE A 82 -4.63 -1.91 6.42
CA PHE A 82 -6.04 -1.72 6.72
C PHE A 82 -6.28 -0.40 7.47
N GLY A 83 -7.53 0.06 7.40
CA GLY A 83 -8.03 1.18 8.18
C GLY A 83 -8.93 0.69 9.30
N THR A 84 -9.11 1.50 10.31
CA THR A 84 -10.08 1.30 11.39
C THR A 84 -11.14 2.40 11.32
N SER A 85 -12.35 2.10 11.80
CA SER A 85 -13.46 3.05 11.91
C SER A 85 -13.67 3.45 13.37
N GLY A 86 -14.42 4.54 13.59
CA GLY A 86 -14.74 5.03 14.93
C GLY A 86 -13.96 6.29 15.30
N GLU A 87 -14.05 6.69 16.56
CA GLU A 87 -13.33 7.83 17.09
C GLU A 87 -12.10 7.32 17.86
N PHE A 88 -10.96 7.99 17.68
CA PHE A 88 -9.68 7.56 18.27
C PHE A 88 -9.75 7.26 19.77
N TRP A 89 -10.44 8.10 20.52
CA TRP A 89 -10.54 7.97 21.98
C TRP A 89 -11.51 6.89 22.48
N THR A 90 -12.25 6.24 21.58
CA THR A 90 -13.14 5.11 21.90
C THR A 90 -12.72 3.82 21.19
N ALA A 91 -11.73 3.90 20.32
CA ALA A 91 -11.24 2.74 19.58
C ALA A 91 -10.49 1.77 20.52
N ASP A 92 -10.57 0.49 20.23
CA ASP A 92 -9.75 -0.51 20.89
C ASP A 92 -8.27 -0.28 20.58
N PHE A 93 -7.46 -0.10 21.61
CA PHE A 93 -6.04 0.18 21.45
C PHE A 93 -5.29 -0.93 20.73
N GLN A 94 -5.64 -2.19 20.96
CA GLN A 94 -5.01 -3.33 20.29
C GLN A 94 -5.27 -3.31 18.77
N SER A 95 -6.45 -2.88 18.35
CA SER A 95 -6.79 -2.68 16.94
C SER A 95 -5.94 -1.56 16.31
N LEU A 96 -5.75 -0.43 17.02
CA LEU A 96 -4.89 0.65 16.57
C LEU A 96 -3.42 0.23 16.49
N GLN A 97 -2.94 -0.54 17.47
CA GLN A 97 -1.57 -1.09 17.47
C GLN A 97 -1.37 -2.05 16.30
N SER A 98 -2.31 -2.98 16.07
CA SER A 98 -2.26 -3.90 14.94
C SER A 98 -2.26 -3.15 13.59
N GLN A 99 -2.97 -2.04 13.48
CA GLN A 99 -2.93 -1.17 12.30
C GLN A 99 -1.52 -0.60 12.09
N LEU A 100 -0.85 -0.12 13.13
CA LEU A 100 0.52 0.38 13.04
C LEU A 100 1.50 -0.74 12.72
N ASP A 101 1.32 -1.92 13.31
CA ASP A 101 2.18 -3.07 13.06
C ASP A 101 2.16 -3.48 11.58
N VAL A 102 0.98 -3.49 10.95
CA VAL A 102 0.85 -3.82 9.54
C VAL A 102 1.24 -2.65 8.64
N ASN A 103 0.71 -1.44 8.91
CA ASN A 103 0.85 -0.31 7.99
C ASN A 103 2.23 0.38 8.06
N VAL A 104 2.99 0.20 9.16
CA VAL A 104 4.27 0.88 9.41
C VAL A 104 5.38 -0.12 9.71
N THR A 105 5.25 -0.90 10.80
CA THR A 105 6.32 -1.79 11.26
C THR A 105 6.65 -2.85 10.21
N ALA A 106 5.64 -3.48 9.61
CA ALA A 106 5.85 -4.45 8.54
C ALA A 106 6.51 -3.82 7.32
N VAL A 107 6.02 -2.66 6.86
CA VAL A 107 6.62 -1.95 5.72
C VAL A 107 8.11 -1.66 5.96
N MET A 108 8.46 -1.16 7.15
CA MET A 108 9.85 -0.89 7.53
C MET A 108 10.69 -2.17 7.56
N GLN A 109 10.23 -3.21 8.27
CA GLN A 109 10.97 -4.46 8.45
C GLN A 109 11.19 -5.20 7.13
N LEU A 110 10.14 -5.31 6.30
CA LEU A 110 10.21 -6.02 5.04
C LEU A 110 11.06 -5.27 4.00
N THR A 111 10.95 -3.93 3.96
CA THR A 111 11.84 -3.12 3.12
C THR A 111 13.30 -3.27 3.56
N HIS A 112 13.57 -3.23 4.87
CA HIS A 112 14.92 -3.42 5.42
C HIS A 112 15.51 -4.78 5.03
N ALA A 113 14.71 -5.85 5.05
CA ALA A 113 15.16 -7.19 4.67
C ALA A 113 15.39 -7.35 3.15
N ALA A 114 14.61 -6.65 2.32
CA ALA A 114 14.71 -6.74 0.86
C ALA A 114 15.88 -5.94 0.28
N LEU A 115 16.26 -4.82 0.90
CA LEU A 115 17.25 -3.91 0.34
C LEU A 115 18.67 -4.51 0.21
N PRO A 116 19.25 -5.23 1.19
CA PRO A 116 20.61 -5.75 1.06
C PRO A 116 20.83 -6.62 -0.20
N PRO A 117 20.02 -7.67 -0.47
CA PRO A 117 20.20 -8.47 -1.67
C PRO A 117 19.90 -7.69 -2.97
N MET A 118 18.99 -6.69 -2.95
CA MET A 118 18.76 -5.81 -4.10
C MET A 118 19.98 -4.93 -4.40
N LEU A 119 20.60 -4.38 -3.37
CA LEU A 119 21.81 -3.56 -3.50
C LEU A 119 23.01 -4.39 -3.98
N GLU A 120 23.18 -5.60 -3.48
CA GLU A 120 24.21 -6.53 -3.94
C GLU A 120 24.03 -6.89 -5.44
N ALA A 121 22.77 -7.08 -5.86
CA ALA A 121 22.42 -7.34 -7.25
C ALA A 121 22.51 -6.08 -8.15
N GLY A 122 22.60 -4.89 -7.59
CA GLY A 122 22.56 -3.61 -8.32
C GLY A 122 21.21 -3.34 -9.01
N THR A 123 20.15 -4.03 -8.60
CA THR A 123 18.80 -3.88 -9.20
C THR A 123 17.72 -4.31 -8.22
N GLY A 124 16.65 -3.54 -8.14
CA GLY A 124 15.51 -3.86 -7.28
C GLY A 124 14.45 -2.78 -7.30
N THR A 125 13.22 -3.15 -6.95
CA THR A 125 12.10 -2.21 -6.88
C THR A 125 11.28 -2.49 -5.63
N VAL A 126 11.09 -1.47 -4.80
CA VAL A 126 10.17 -1.52 -3.65
C VAL A 126 9.00 -0.57 -3.90
N ILE A 127 7.78 -1.09 -3.87
CA ILE A 127 6.55 -0.30 -3.97
C ILE A 127 5.83 -0.37 -2.62
N ASN A 128 5.80 0.73 -1.91
CA ASN A 128 5.08 0.87 -0.65
C ASN A 128 3.70 1.50 -0.90
N VAL A 129 2.62 0.74 -0.64
CA VAL A 129 1.26 1.24 -0.83
C VAL A 129 0.87 2.16 0.32
N ALA A 130 0.93 3.44 0.06
CA ALA A 130 0.48 4.52 0.93
C ALA A 130 -1.01 4.86 0.67
N SER A 131 -1.37 6.14 0.62
CA SER A 131 -2.70 6.66 0.27
C SER A 131 -2.63 8.17 0.08
N VAL A 132 -3.54 8.76 -0.70
CA VAL A 132 -3.76 10.21 -0.70
C VAL A 132 -4.13 10.75 0.70
N ALA A 133 -4.64 9.90 1.59
CA ALA A 133 -4.89 10.26 2.98
C ALA A 133 -3.62 10.65 3.76
N GLY A 134 -2.45 10.19 3.32
CA GLY A 134 -1.16 10.60 3.87
C GLY A 134 -0.65 11.94 3.34
N LEU A 135 -1.15 12.39 2.19
CA LEU A 135 -0.76 13.65 1.55
C LEU A 135 -1.64 14.83 1.98
N LEU A 136 -2.88 14.54 2.35
CA LEU A 136 -3.89 15.55 2.64
C LEU A 136 -4.25 15.52 4.14
N PRO A 137 -4.35 16.68 4.79
CA PRO A 137 -4.86 16.73 6.16
C PRO A 137 -6.34 16.29 6.16
N GLY A 138 -6.61 15.16 6.80
CA GLY A 138 -7.94 14.56 6.85
C GLY A 138 -8.31 14.08 8.25
N ARG A 139 -9.50 13.48 8.37
CA ARG A 139 -9.89 12.65 9.50
C ARG A 139 -9.27 11.27 9.33
N GLY A 140 -9.01 10.59 10.40
CA GLY A 140 -8.33 9.30 10.42
C GLY A 140 -6.94 9.46 10.98
N SER A 141 -6.87 9.58 12.31
CA SER A 141 -5.65 9.96 13.01
C SER A 141 -4.52 8.96 12.77
N THR A 142 -4.75 7.68 13.05
CA THR A 142 -3.73 6.64 12.95
C THR A 142 -3.50 6.19 11.51
N TYR A 143 -4.57 5.97 10.74
CA TYR A 143 -4.44 5.58 9.33
C TYR A 143 -3.73 6.64 8.49
N SER A 144 -4.18 7.90 8.53
CA SER A 144 -3.56 8.98 7.77
C SER A 144 -2.13 9.24 8.21
N ALA A 145 -1.85 9.15 9.51
CA ALA A 145 -0.50 9.27 10.05
C ALA A 145 0.41 8.12 9.57
N SER A 146 -0.08 6.87 9.59
CA SER A 146 0.69 5.72 9.08
C SER A 146 1.01 5.87 7.59
N LYS A 147 0.06 6.33 6.78
CA LYS A 147 0.27 6.53 5.34
C LYS A 147 1.17 7.73 5.03
N ALA A 148 1.14 8.79 5.85
CA ALA A 148 2.10 9.89 5.77
C ALA A 148 3.51 9.43 6.13
N TRP A 149 3.65 8.57 7.15
CA TRP A 149 4.92 7.95 7.50
C TRP A 149 5.50 7.12 6.34
N VAL A 150 4.69 6.28 5.69
CA VAL A 150 5.11 5.46 4.55
C VAL A 150 5.62 6.33 3.39
N ILE A 151 4.97 7.47 3.12
CA ILE A 151 5.40 8.41 2.08
C ILE A 151 6.78 8.98 2.43
N ALA A 152 6.93 9.58 3.62
CA ALA A 152 8.18 10.19 4.06
C ALA A 152 9.34 9.17 4.14
N PHE A 153 9.05 7.93 4.59
CA PHE A 153 9.99 6.83 4.63
C PHE A 153 10.48 6.46 3.21
N SER A 154 9.56 6.35 2.26
CA SER A 154 9.89 6.02 0.87
C SER A 154 10.71 7.12 0.20
N GLU A 155 10.36 8.40 0.41
CA GLU A 155 11.13 9.54 -0.09
C GLU A 155 12.55 9.57 0.49
N GLY A 156 12.68 9.34 1.81
CA GLY A 156 13.98 9.29 2.48
C GLY A 156 14.89 8.17 1.94
N LEU A 157 14.33 6.98 1.72
CA LEU A 157 15.07 5.85 1.15
C LEU A 157 15.46 6.11 -0.32
N ALA A 158 14.54 6.60 -1.14
CA ALA A 158 14.80 6.88 -2.55
C ALA A 158 15.96 7.88 -2.70
N ASN A 159 16.00 8.92 -1.86
CA ASN A 159 17.11 9.89 -1.84
C ASN A 159 18.45 9.22 -1.46
N GLY A 160 18.44 8.28 -0.52
CA GLY A 160 19.65 7.58 -0.08
C GLY A 160 20.16 6.51 -1.06
N LEU A 161 19.28 6.03 -1.96
CA LEU A 161 19.56 4.93 -2.89
C LEU A 161 19.92 5.41 -4.30
N GLY A 162 20.02 6.71 -4.54
CA GLY A 162 20.34 7.28 -5.84
C GLY A 162 21.61 6.68 -6.45
N GLY A 163 21.52 6.19 -7.69
CA GLY A 163 22.65 5.59 -8.42
C GLY A 163 22.94 4.13 -8.10
N THR A 164 22.21 3.48 -7.17
CA THR A 164 22.43 2.07 -6.80
C THR A 164 21.74 1.06 -7.74
N GLY A 165 20.83 1.51 -8.59
CA GLY A 165 19.96 0.64 -9.40
C GLY A 165 18.73 0.11 -8.62
N VAL A 166 18.53 0.54 -7.37
CA VAL A 166 17.38 0.15 -6.54
C VAL A 166 16.42 1.34 -6.37
N GLY A 167 15.17 1.17 -6.83
CA GLY A 167 14.11 2.16 -6.71
C GLY A 167 13.18 1.90 -5.53
N VAL A 168 12.76 2.97 -4.84
CA VAL A 168 11.74 2.92 -3.78
C VAL A 168 10.65 3.93 -4.08
N HIS A 169 9.40 3.46 -4.11
CA HIS A 169 8.25 4.23 -4.56
C HIS A 169 7.11 4.17 -3.54
N ALA A 170 6.45 5.30 -3.31
CA ALA A 170 5.23 5.39 -2.51
C ALA A 170 4.01 5.51 -3.44
N LEU A 171 3.22 4.45 -3.55
CA LEU A 171 1.97 4.49 -4.28
C LEU A 171 0.87 5.09 -3.39
N CYS A 172 0.31 6.22 -3.81
CA CYS A 172 -0.70 7.00 -3.08
C CYS A 172 -2.05 6.98 -3.81
N PRO A 173 -2.79 5.86 -3.80
CA PRO A 173 -4.09 5.80 -4.44
C PRO A 173 -5.14 6.63 -3.70
N GLY A 174 -6.16 7.08 -4.45
CA GLY A 174 -7.40 7.60 -3.90
C GLY A 174 -8.39 6.48 -3.55
N PHE A 175 -9.69 6.69 -3.80
CA PHE A 175 -10.69 5.65 -3.62
C PHE A 175 -10.59 4.63 -4.76
N VAL A 176 -10.30 3.38 -4.42
CA VAL A 176 -10.20 2.26 -5.36
C VAL A 176 -11.36 1.29 -5.10
N ARG A 177 -11.99 0.78 -6.16
CA ARG A 177 -13.07 -0.22 -6.07
C ARG A 177 -12.52 -1.55 -5.56
N THR A 178 -12.53 -1.73 -4.23
CA THR A 178 -12.01 -2.90 -3.53
C THR A 178 -12.81 -3.15 -2.26
N GLU A 179 -12.63 -4.30 -1.64
CA GLU A 179 -13.22 -4.65 -0.33
C GLU A 179 -12.63 -3.81 0.84
N PHE A 180 -11.66 -2.94 0.59
CA PHE A 180 -10.95 -2.20 1.64
C PHE A 180 -11.87 -1.35 2.51
N HIS A 181 -12.78 -0.58 1.89
CA HIS A 181 -13.68 0.32 2.60
C HIS A 181 -14.73 -0.44 3.40
N GLU A 182 -15.26 -1.53 2.83
CA GLU A 182 -16.20 -2.43 3.48
C GLU A 182 -15.57 -3.09 4.71
N ARG A 183 -14.37 -3.66 4.56
CA ARG A 183 -13.62 -4.27 5.67
C ARG A 183 -13.25 -3.28 6.77
N ALA A 184 -13.03 -2.02 6.42
CA ALA A 184 -12.76 -0.94 7.38
C ALA A 184 -14.03 -0.36 8.02
N GLY A 185 -15.24 -0.85 7.67
CA GLY A 185 -16.51 -0.34 8.15
C GLY A 185 -16.78 1.11 7.74
N ILE A 186 -16.25 1.54 6.58
CA ILE A 186 -16.38 2.93 6.11
C ILE A 186 -17.54 3.01 5.12
N ASP A 187 -18.57 3.78 5.48
CA ASP A 187 -19.67 4.08 4.56
C ASP A 187 -19.20 4.99 3.42
N MET A 188 -19.33 4.48 2.20
CA MET A 188 -18.94 5.15 0.96
C MET A 188 -20.12 5.57 0.09
N ALA A 189 -21.38 5.39 0.54
CA ALA A 189 -22.58 5.61 -0.25
C ALA A 189 -22.72 7.03 -0.87
N GLY A 190 -22.09 8.04 -0.25
CA GLY A 190 -22.09 9.42 -0.75
C GLY A 190 -20.83 9.82 -1.54
N THR A 191 -19.98 8.87 -1.97
CA THR A 191 -18.77 9.20 -2.71
C THR A 191 -19.07 9.32 -4.21
N PRO A 192 -18.80 10.48 -4.84
CA PRO A 192 -19.04 10.67 -6.26
C PRO A 192 -18.30 9.63 -7.12
N SER A 193 -18.95 9.16 -8.19
CA SER A 193 -18.42 8.08 -9.05
C SER A 193 -17.07 8.43 -9.69
N PHE A 194 -16.85 9.70 -10.04
CA PHE A 194 -15.60 10.16 -10.66
C PHE A 194 -14.37 10.09 -9.74
N LEU A 195 -14.58 9.93 -8.43
CA LEU A 195 -13.49 9.74 -7.47
C LEU A 195 -13.06 8.28 -7.36
N TRP A 196 -13.82 7.34 -7.91
CA TRP A 196 -13.47 5.94 -7.87
C TRP A 196 -12.49 5.58 -8.99
N LEU A 197 -11.43 4.86 -8.62
CA LEU A 197 -10.45 4.29 -9.54
C LEU A 197 -10.65 2.78 -9.64
N ASP A 198 -10.36 2.23 -10.80
CA ASP A 198 -10.31 0.79 -10.99
C ASP A 198 -8.91 0.24 -10.67
N VAL A 199 -8.85 -0.98 -10.14
CA VAL A 199 -7.59 -1.63 -9.73
C VAL A 199 -6.59 -1.70 -10.88
N ALA A 200 -7.06 -2.09 -12.08
CA ALA A 200 -6.20 -2.23 -13.27
C ALA A 200 -5.57 -0.90 -13.67
N ASP A 201 -6.32 0.20 -13.61
CA ASP A 201 -5.81 1.54 -13.92
C ASP A 201 -4.77 2.01 -12.91
N VAL A 202 -5.02 1.77 -11.61
CA VAL A 202 -4.06 2.13 -10.55
C VAL A 202 -2.75 1.37 -10.70
N VAL A 203 -2.80 0.06 -10.99
CA VAL A 203 -1.60 -0.76 -11.19
C VAL A 203 -0.85 -0.32 -12.45
N ARG A 204 -1.55 -0.11 -13.56
CA ARG A 204 -0.96 0.39 -14.82
C ARG A 204 -0.25 1.73 -14.60
N ASP A 205 -0.93 2.71 -14.01
CA ASP A 205 -0.39 4.05 -13.76
C ASP A 205 0.81 3.98 -12.80
N CYS A 206 0.74 3.12 -11.77
CA CYS A 206 1.85 2.87 -10.85
C CYS A 206 3.10 2.37 -11.60
N LEU A 207 2.98 1.32 -12.38
CA LEU A 207 4.11 0.73 -13.08
C LEU A 207 4.68 1.68 -14.15
N ALA A 208 3.84 2.47 -14.81
CA ALA A 208 4.28 3.49 -15.75
C ALA A 208 5.07 4.62 -15.08
N ASP A 209 4.72 5.00 -13.85
CA ASP A 209 5.44 6.02 -13.08
C ASP A 209 6.68 5.43 -12.38
N VAL A 210 6.68 4.16 -11.96
CA VAL A 210 7.87 3.42 -11.50
C VAL A 210 8.93 3.37 -12.60
N ALA A 211 8.55 3.09 -13.84
CA ALA A 211 9.47 3.07 -14.98
C ALA A 211 10.12 4.43 -15.28
N LYS A 212 9.57 5.53 -14.75
CA LYS A 212 10.12 6.90 -14.84
C LYS A 212 10.83 7.33 -13.57
N ASP A 213 11.01 6.41 -12.63
CA ASP A 213 11.63 6.64 -11.32
C ASP A 213 10.92 7.70 -10.45
N HIS A 214 9.59 7.84 -10.59
CA HIS A 214 8.81 8.73 -9.74
C HIS A 214 8.69 8.13 -8.32
N VAL A 215 9.15 8.86 -7.32
CA VAL A 215 9.13 8.40 -5.92
C VAL A 215 7.72 8.40 -5.33
N VAL A 216 6.97 9.49 -5.49
CA VAL A 216 5.58 9.60 -5.01
C VAL A 216 4.64 9.50 -6.20
N ILE A 217 3.88 8.42 -6.26
CA ILE A 217 2.99 8.07 -7.37
C ILE A 217 1.54 8.27 -6.94
N VAL A 218 0.82 9.15 -7.63
CA VAL A 218 -0.59 9.45 -7.39
C VAL A 218 -1.40 9.07 -8.63
N PRO A 219 -2.06 7.90 -8.67
CA PRO A 219 -2.87 7.48 -9.81
C PRO A 219 -4.13 8.34 -9.98
N GLY A 220 -4.52 8.55 -11.23
CA GLY A 220 -5.70 9.30 -11.60
C GLY A 220 -5.51 10.83 -11.57
N LEU A 221 -5.91 11.50 -12.67
CA LEU A 221 -5.74 12.94 -12.84
C LEU A 221 -6.46 13.74 -11.75
N GLN A 222 -7.66 13.31 -11.33
CA GLN A 222 -8.44 13.95 -10.27
C GLN A 222 -7.69 14.02 -8.95
N TYR A 223 -6.92 12.99 -8.61
CA TYR A 223 -6.10 12.96 -7.39
C TYR A 223 -4.79 13.73 -7.53
N LYS A 224 -4.18 13.74 -8.72
CA LYS A 224 -3.02 14.60 -9.00
C LYS A 224 -3.38 16.07 -8.80
N VAL A 225 -4.51 16.51 -9.34
CA VAL A 225 -5.01 17.88 -9.15
C VAL A 225 -5.35 18.17 -7.68
N LEU A 226 -6.06 17.25 -7.02
CA LEU A 226 -6.47 17.41 -5.61
C LEU A 226 -5.26 17.52 -4.68
N THR A 227 -4.25 16.66 -4.85
CA THR A 227 -3.07 16.64 -3.96
C THR A 227 -2.13 17.82 -4.24
N THR A 228 -1.95 18.23 -5.49
CA THR A 228 -1.15 19.40 -5.86
C THR A 228 -1.82 20.67 -5.36
N GLY A 229 -3.12 20.84 -5.60
CA GLY A 229 -3.88 21.98 -5.09
C GLY A 229 -3.93 22.02 -3.55
N GLY A 230 -4.12 20.87 -2.91
CA GLY A 230 -4.14 20.75 -1.45
C GLY A 230 -2.83 21.12 -0.75
N ARG A 231 -1.69 20.93 -1.41
CA ARG A 231 -0.37 21.37 -0.91
C ARG A 231 -0.19 22.89 -0.92
N MET A 232 -0.89 23.60 -1.81
CA MET A 232 -0.84 25.07 -1.93
C MET A 232 -1.79 25.78 -0.95
N VAL A 233 -2.77 25.06 -0.39
CA VAL A 233 -3.74 25.65 0.54
C VAL A 233 -3.15 25.66 1.96
N PRO A 234 -3.12 26.84 2.65
CA PRO A 234 -2.66 26.91 4.03
C PRO A 234 -3.42 25.96 4.95
N ARG A 235 -2.70 25.22 5.79
CA ARG A 235 -3.29 24.21 6.70
C ARG A 235 -4.44 24.73 7.55
N ASN A 236 -4.43 26.02 7.89
CA ASN A 236 -5.50 26.66 8.67
C ASN A 236 -6.81 26.76 7.86
N LEU A 237 -6.74 26.99 6.55
CA LEU A 237 -7.90 27.05 5.68
C LEU A 237 -8.50 25.66 5.45
N VAL A 238 -7.65 24.64 5.27
CA VAL A 238 -8.09 23.25 5.19
C VAL A 238 -8.80 22.81 6.48
N ARG A 239 -8.27 23.18 7.66
CA ARG A 239 -8.94 22.93 8.95
C ARG A 239 -10.29 23.63 9.07
N ALA A 240 -10.43 24.85 8.53
CA ALA A 240 -11.71 25.56 8.52
C ALA A 240 -12.73 24.85 7.60
N MET A 241 -12.33 24.42 6.41
CA MET A 241 -13.18 23.69 5.47
C MET A 241 -13.62 22.31 6.02
N THR A 242 -12.72 21.59 6.70
CA THR A 242 -13.07 20.30 7.34
C THR A 242 -14.04 20.46 8.52
N LYS A 243 -14.09 21.62 9.19
CA LYS A 243 -15.11 21.91 10.22
C LYS A 243 -16.52 22.05 9.64
N VAL A 244 -16.66 22.54 8.42
CA VAL A 244 -17.96 22.73 7.74
C VAL A 244 -18.52 21.39 7.23
N VAL A 245 -17.64 20.46 6.81
CA VAL A 245 -18.02 19.10 6.36
C VAL A 245 -18.31 18.13 7.54
N ARG A 246 -18.43 18.66 8.76
CA ARG A 246 -18.42 17.96 10.05
C ARG A 246 -19.61 17.05 10.36
N ARG A 247 -20.49 16.70 9.43
CA ARG A 247 -21.60 15.77 9.64
C ARG A 247 -21.29 14.39 9.06
N GLY A 248 -20.85 13.47 9.94
CA GLY A 248 -21.15 12.06 9.81
C GLY A 248 -20.12 11.15 9.18
N ARG A 249 -18.81 11.13 9.56
CA ARG A 249 -17.93 9.97 9.30
C ARG A 249 -16.78 9.95 10.32
N GLY A 250 -16.91 9.13 11.38
CA GLY A 250 -15.79 8.80 12.25
C GLY A 250 -14.79 7.91 11.52
N ARG A 251 -13.51 8.29 11.50
CA ARG A 251 -12.38 7.46 11.07
C ARG A 251 -11.27 7.60 12.08
N THR A 252 -10.73 6.50 12.52
CA THR A 252 -9.48 6.44 13.29
C THR A 252 -8.28 6.29 12.37
#